data_1136072c5a1b352a3618fb9ccb48f788
#
_entry.id   1136072c5a1b352a3618fb9ccb48f788
#
_cell.length_a   1.000
_cell.length_b   1.000
_cell.length_c   1.000
_cell.angle_alpha   90.00
_cell.angle_beta   90.00
_cell.angle_gamma   90.00
#
_symmetry.space_group_name_H-M   'P 1'
#
loop_
_entity.id
_entity.type
_entity.pdbx_description
1 polymer ?
#
loop_
_entity_poly.entity_id
_entity_poly.type
_entity_poly.pdbx_seq_one_letter_code
_entity_poly.pdbx_strand_id
1 'polypeptide(L)'
;MVDNRRDPILSTEAACKYLKDLYDIYHDWTLVLASYNYGPGNVNRAIQRAGGNAKTFWDIYPYLPRETRDYIPAFIALTYLYYYHWDYGVVAYESPLPLAADTVMVNARLNLNIVSDSTGIPIELIRLMNPQYKTDEIPPMTKSY
;
A
#
# COMPACT_ATOMS: atom_id res chain seq x y z
N MET A 1 -0.41 -20.31 6.99
CA MET A 1 -1.44 -19.22 7.01
C MET A 1 -1.08 -18.20 5.96
N VAL A 2 -2.03 -17.82 5.10
CA VAL A 2 -1.88 -16.79 4.06
C VAL A 2 -2.38 -15.44 4.58
N ASP A 3 -1.64 -14.37 4.34
CA ASP A 3 -2.02 -13.00 4.68
C ASP A 3 -1.80 -12.09 3.46
N ASN A 4 -2.82 -11.89 2.67
CA ASN A 4 -2.77 -11.11 1.43
C ASN A 4 -2.48 -9.61 1.65
N ARG A 5 -2.57 -9.11 2.90
CA ARG A 5 -2.14 -7.74 3.21
C ARG A 5 -0.63 -7.56 3.08
N ARG A 6 0.12 -8.66 3.10
CA ARG A 6 1.58 -8.68 2.90
C ARG A 6 1.98 -8.81 1.43
N ASP A 7 1.05 -9.19 0.57
CA ASP A 7 1.25 -9.20 -0.87
C ASP A 7 1.18 -7.76 -1.40
N PRO A 8 2.26 -7.23 -2.00
CA PRO A 8 2.31 -5.83 -2.41
C PRO A 8 1.32 -5.52 -3.54
N ILE A 9 1.02 -6.46 -4.42
CA ILE A 9 0.09 -6.27 -5.53
C ILE A 9 -1.34 -6.25 -4.99
N LEU A 10 -1.75 -7.31 -4.29
CA LEU A 10 -3.11 -7.43 -3.76
C LEU A 10 -3.44 -6.33 -2.75
N SER A 11 -2.48 -5.97 -1.88
CA SER A 11 -2.67 -4.88 -0.92
C SER A 11 -2.77 -3.51 -1.60
N THR A 12 -1.99 -3.27 -2.66
CA THR A 12 -2.05 -2.03 -3.45
C THR A 12 -3.37 -1.93 -4.20
N GLU A 13 -3.83 -3.01 -4.84
CA GLU A 13 -5.14 -3.03 -5.51
C GLU A 13 -6.29 -2.75 -4.52
N ALA A 14 -6.24 -3.35 -3.33
CA ALA A 14 -7.22 -3.08 -2.29
C ALA A 14 -7.18 -1.62 -1.81
N ALA A 15 -5.98 -1.06 -1.64
CA ALA A 15 -5.79 0.35 -1.29
C ALA A 15 -6.32 1.29 -2.38
N CYS A 16 -6.07 1.00 -3.66
CA CYS A 16 -6.59 1.79 -4.77
C CYS A 16 -8.12 1.78 -4.83
N LYS A 17 -8.76 0.62 -4.61
CA LYS A 17 -10.22 0.51 -4.52
C LYS A 17 -10.76 1.36 -3.37
N TYR A 18 -10.16 1.25 -2.20
CA TYR A 18 -10.57 2.03 -1.04
C TYR A 18 -10.38 3.54 -1.23
N LEU A 19 -9.27 3.96 -1.84
CA LEU A 19 -9.05 5.37 -2.19
C LEU A 19 -10.11 5.89 -3.17
N LYS A 20 -10.53 5.05 -4.14
CA LYS A 20 -11.62 5.38 -5.05
C LYS A 20 -12.94 5.57 -4.30
N ASP A 21 -13.29 4.64 -3.40
CA ASP A 21 -14.53 4.74 -2.60
C ASP A 21 -14.53 6.02 -1.73
N LEU A 22 -13.36 6.39 -1.16
CA LEU A 22 -13.21 7.64 -0.43
C LEU A 22 -13.35 8.87 -1.35
N TYR A 23 -12.87 8.79 -2.58
CA TYR A 23 -13.02 9.88 -3.54
C TYR A 23 -14.48 10.09 -3.95
N ASP A 24 -15.25 9.02 -4.08
CA ASP A 24 -16.67 9.09 -4.36
C ASP A 24 -17.46 9.79 -3.21
N ILE A 25 -16.88 9.85 -2.00
CA ILE A 25 -17.46 10.55 -0.83
C ILE A 25 -17.02 12.02 -0.77
N TYR A 26 -15.72 12.27 -0.91
CA TYR A 26 -15.13 13.57 -0.60
C TYR A 26 -14.90 14.48 -1.81
N HIS A 27 -14.75 13.91 -3.01
CA HIS A 27 -14.45 14.60 -4.27
C HIS A 27 -13.22 15.53 -4.24
N ASP A 28 -12.34 15.35 -3.25
CA ASP A 28 -11.09 16.08 -3.06
C ASP A 28 -9.98 15.12 -2.61
N TRP A 29 -8.90 15.04 -3.37
CA TRP A 29 -7.82 14.11 -3.10
C TRP A 29 -7.09 14.37 -1.77
N THR A 30 -7.04 15.60 -1.30
CA THR A 30 -6.40 15.92 -0.04
C THR A 30 -7.23 15.44 1.15
N LEU A 31 -8.56 15.51 1.07
CA LEU A 31 -9.48 14.89 2.03
C LEU A 31 -9.46 13.38 1.95
N VAL A 32 -9.35 12.79 0.76
CA VAL A 32 -9.23 11.34 0.56
C VAL A 32 -8.00 10.81 1.27
N LEU A 33 -6.84 11.42 1.03
CA LEU A 33 -5.58 11.02 1.67
C LEU A 33 -5.61 11.21 3.19
N ALA A 34 -6.19 12.32 3.67
CA ALA A 34 -6.41 12.52 5.10
C ALA A 34 -7.33 11.46 5.70
N SER A 35 -8.37 11.07 4.96
CA SER A 35 -9.31 10.03 5.36
C SER A 35 -8.69 8.63 5.34
N TYR A 36 -7.83 8.35 4.37
CA TYR A 36 -7.06 7.11 4.31
C TYR A 36 -6.14 6.98 5.54
N ASN A 37 -5.48 8.07 5.96
CA ASN A 37 -4.57 8.10 7.10
C ASN A 37 -5.31 8.07 8.46
N TYR A 38 -6.35 8.91 8.62
CA TYR A 38 -7.00 9.15 9.92
C TYR A 38 -8.33 8.42 10.09
N GLY A 39 -8.86 7.87 9.02
CA GLY A 39 -10.17 7.22 8.94
C GLY A 39 -11.32 8.19 8.63
N PRO A 40 -12.32 7.75 7.82
CA PRO A 40 -13.40 8.61 7.33
C PRO A 40 -14.28 9.16 8.47
N GLY A 41 -14.54 8.37 9.51
CA GLY A 41 -15.33 8.84 10.65
C GLY A 41 -14.66 10.01 11.41
N ASN A 42 -13.33 10.01 11.50
CA ASN A 42 -12.58 11.09 12.15
C ASN A 42 -12.54 12.35 11.28
N VAL A 43 -12.33 12.18 9.97
CA VAL A 43 -12.36 13.30 9.01
C VAL A 43 -13.74 13.94 8.99
N ASN A 44 -14.83 13.17 8.97
CA ASN A 44 -16.18 13.70 9.05
C ASN A 44 -16.42 14.51 10.34
N ARG A 45 -15.88 14.05 11.49
CA ARG A 45 -15.93 14.86 12.73
C ARG A 45 -15.13 16.15 12.61
N ALA A 46 -13.99 16.13 11.95
CA ALA A 46 -13.20 17.33 11.71
C ALA A 46 -13.95 18.33 10.79
N ILE A 47 -14.61 17.83 9.75
CA ILE A 47 -15.48 18.63 8.86
C ILE A 47 -16.62 19.29 9.66
N GLN A 48 -17.30 18.55 10.54
CA GLN A 48 -18.34 19.12 11.39
C GLN A 48 -17.80 20.20 12.32
N ARG A 49 -16.62 20.02 12.92
CA ARG A 49 -15.96 21.03 13.75
C ARG A 49 -15.57 22.29 12.97
N ALA A 50 -15.27 22.13 11.68
CA ALA A 50 -14.95 23.24 10.77
C ALA A 50 -16.20 23.95 10.22
N GLY A 51 -17.40 23.67 10.76
CA GLY A 51 -18.66 24.30 10.33
C GLY A 51 -19.49 23.47 9.35
N GLY A 52 -19.11 22.23 9.06
CA GLY A 52 -19.88 21.27 8.24
C GLY A 52 -19.75 21.44 6.71
N ASN A 53 -19.13 22.51 6.23
CA ASN A 53 -19.01 22.86 4.80
C ASN A 53 -17.56 22.79 4.27
N ALA A 54 -16.64 22.21 5.04
CA ALA A 54 -15.24 22.06 4.64
C ALA A 54 -15.13 21.19 3.37
N LYS A 55 -14.41 21.69 2.36
CA LYS A 55 -14.25 21.06 1.05
C LYS A 55 -12.84 20.58 0.77
N THR A 56 -11.88 21.02 1.58
CA THR A 56 -10.47 20.69 1.41
C THR A 56 -9.83 20.29 2.73
N PHE A 57 -8.69 19.63 2.65
CA PHE A 57 -7.86 19.31 3.81
C PHE A 57 -7.50 20.57 4.63
N TRP A 58 -7.26 21.69 3.97
CA TRP A 58 -6.82 22.92 4.62
C TRP A 58 -7.91 23.55 5.51
N ASP A 59 -9.18 23.33 5.15
CA ASP A 59 -10.31 23.80 5.95
C ASP A 59 -10.41 23.06 7.30
N ILE A 60 -10.01 21.78 7.32
CA ILE A 60 -10.06 20.92 8.51
C ILE A 60 -8.72 20.79 9.23
N TYR A 61 -7.64 21.34 8.67
CA TYR A 61 -6.28 21.22 9.18
C TYR A 61 -6.15 21.46 10.70
N PRO A 62 -6.77 22.54 11.29
CA PRO A 62 -6.67 22.80 12.74
C PRO A 62 -7.29 21.71 13.62
N TYR A 63 -8.19 20.90 13.06
CA TYR A 63 -8.97 19.86 13.77
C TYR A 63 -8.39 18.46 13.62
N LEU A 64 -7.28 18.32 12.88
CA LEU A 64 -6.59 17.06 12.64
C LEU A 64 -5.45 16.84 13.64
N PRO A 65 -5.11 15.58 13.97
CA PRO A 65 -3.90 15.29 14.73
C PRO A 65 -2.64 15.62 13.92
N ARG A 66 -1.54 15.83 14.62
CA ARG A 66 -0.25 16.21 14.01
C ARG A 66 0.17 15.24 12.90
N GLU A 67 0.04 13.95 13.15
CA GLU A 67 0.40 12.91 12.17
C GLU A 67 -0.32 13.13 10.83
N THR A 68 -1.63 13.34 10.84
CA THR A 68 -2.42 13.57 9.63
C THR A 68 -2.13 14.94 9.00
N ARG A 69 -1.86 15.96 9.84
CA ARG A 69 -1.44 17.29 9.35
C ARG A 69 -0.12 17.26 8.60
N ASP A 70 0.81 16.43 9.04
CA ASP A 70 2.14 16.29 8.43
C ASP A 70 2.09 15.35 7.20
N TYR A 71 1.11 14.44 7.11
CA TYR A 71 0.99 13.43 6.06
C TYR A 71 0.79 14.04 4.67
N ILE A 72 -0.12 15.00 4.51
CA ILE A 72 -0.43 15.60 3.20
C ILE A 72 0.71 16.46 2.68
N PRO A 73 1.32 17.38 3.47
CA PRO A 73 2.52 18.08 3.04
C PRO A 73 3.68 17.15 2.67
N ALA A 74 3.90 16.08 3.44
CA ALA A 74 4.92 15.09 3.13
C ALA A 74 4.65 14.38 1.80
N PHE A 75 3.40 14.00 1.54
CA PHE A 75 2.98 13.41 0.26
C PHE A 75 3.25 14.36 -0.92
N ILE A 76 2.89 15.64 -0.77
CA ILE A 76 3.14 16.68 -1.80
C ILE A 76 4.65 16.83 -2.04
N ALA A 77 5.44 16.91 -0.97
CA ALA A 77 6.89 17.07 -1.05
C ALA A 77 7.56 15.86 -1.74
N LEU A 78 7.14 14.63 -1.39
CA LEU A 78 7.65 13.41 -2.02
C LEU A 78 7.25 13.32 -3.50
N THR A 79 6.01 13.71 -3.82
CA THR A 79 5.55 13.76 -5.22
C THR A 79 6.36 14.77 -6.02
N TYR A 80 6.61 15.95 -5.46
CA TYR A 80 7.47 16.96 -6.07
C TYR A 80 8.89 16.43 -6.29
N LEU A 81 9.49 15.82 -5.25
CA LEU A 81 10.82 15.23 -5.34
C LEU A 81 10.87 14.10 -6.39
N TYR A 82 9.84 13.28 -6.51
CA TYR A 82 9.75 12.23 -7.53
C TYR A 82 9.84 12.79 -8.96
N TYR A 83 9.13 13.89 -9.24
CA TYR A 83 9.14 14.50 -10.58
C TYR A 83 10.39 15.30 -10.87
N TYR A 84 11.02 15.90 -9.86
CA TYR A 84 12.16 16.81 -9.99
C TYR A 84 13.44 16.27 -9.32
N HIS A 85 13.54 14.96 -9.16
CA HIS A 85 14.64 14.30 -8.45
C HIS A 85 16.02 14.66 -9.01
N TRP A 86 16.14 14.88 -10.32
CA TRP A 86 17.38 15.26 -10.96
C TRP A 86 17.91 16.63 -10.47
N ASP A 87 17.01 17.59 -10.25
CA ASP A 87 17.36 18.93 -9.78
C ASP A 87 17.94 18.91 -8.35
N TYR A 88 17.64 17.85 -7.61
CA TYR A 88 18.10 17.61 -6.23
C TYR A 88 19.23 16.58 -6.13
N GLY A 89 19.77 16.12 -7.26
CA GLY A 89 20.85 15.13 -7.28
C GLY A 89 20.44 13.75 -6.75
N VAL A 90 19.13 13.44 -6.70
CA VAL A 90 18.62 12.13 -6.31
C VAL A 90 18.67 11.22 -7.53
N VAL A 91 19.47 10.17 -7.44
CA VAL A 91 19.66 9.19 -8.51
C VAL A 91 18.98 7.88 -8.12
N ALA A 92 18.30 7.26 -9.08
CA ALA A 92 17.71 5.95 -8.86
C ALA A 92 18.82 4.91 -8.57
N TYR A 93 18.65 4.13 -7.50
CA TYR A 93 19.50 3.00 -7.20
C TYR A 93 18.99 1.77 -7.95
N GLU A 94 19.89 0.99 -8.55
CA GLU A 94 19.50 -0.29 -9.15
C GLU A 94 19.02 -1.26 -8.07
N SER A 95 17.78 -1.72 -8.22
CA SER A 95 17.23 -2.71 -7.30
C SER A 95 17.95 -4.05 -7.47
N PRO A 96 18.41 -4.70 -6.39
CA PRO A 96 18.94 -6.05 -6.47
C PRO A 96 17.84 -7.10 -6.77
N LEU A 97 16.57 -6.70 -6.73
CA LEU A 97 15.45 -7.59 -7.04
C LEU A 97 15.18 -7.60 -8.55
N PRO A 98 14.81 -8.76 -9.11
CA PRO A 98 14.43 -8.85 -10.51
C PRO A 98 13.22 -7.96 -10.79
N LEU A 99 13.26 -7.23 -11.92
CA LEU A 99 12.14 -6.35 -12.35
C LEU A 99 10.92 -7.15 -12.80
N ALA A 100 11.09 -8.41 -13.16
CA ALA A 100 10.01 -9.30 -13.55
C ALA A 100 10.14 -10.65 -12.83
N ALA A 101 9.00 -11.19 -12.43
CA ALA A 101 8.91 -12.53 -11.85
C ALA A 101 7.71 -13.25 -12.47
N ASP A 102 7.90 -14.54 -12.74
CA ASP A 102 6.80 -15.39 -13.19
C ASP A 102 6.05 -15.97 -11.98
N THR A 103 4.76 -16.21 -12.18
CA THR A 103 3.89 -16.80 -11.16
C THR A 103 3.55 -18.24 -11.53
N VAL A 104 3.77 -19.16 -10.61
CA VAL A 104 3.41 -20.56 -10.76
C VAL A 104 2.19 -20.89 -9.91
N MET A 105 1.18 -21.48 -10.55
CA MET A 105 -0.04 -21.94 -9.86
C MET A 105 0.23 -23.26 -9.15
N VAL A 106 0.02 -23.28 -7.84
CA VAL A 106 0.22 -24.46 -7.00
C VAL A 106 -1.13 -25.04 -6.58
N ASN A 107 -1.44 -26.26 -7.05
CA ASN A 107 -2.72 -26.92 -6.78
C ASN A 107 -2.69 -27.89 -5.58
N ALA A 108 -1.51 -28.13 -5.02
CA ALA A 108 -1.31 -29.02 -3.88
C ALA A 108 -0.50 -28.29 -2.79
N ARG A 109 -0.49 -28.87 -1.59
CA ARG A 109 0.41 -28.35 -0.53
C ARG A 109 1.86 -28.46 -0.98
N LEU A 110 2.60 -27.38 -0.89
CA LEU A 110 3.99 -27.31 -1.31
C LEU A 110 4.84 -26.57 -0.26
N ASN A 111 6.03 -27.11 0.00
CA ASN A 111 7.00 -26.43 0.88
C ASN A 111 8.01 -25.62 0.03
N LEU A 112 8.23 -24.36 0.41
CA LEU A 112 9.14 -23.46 -0.32
C LEU A 112 10.60 -23.96 -0.33
N ASN A 113 11.03 -24.73 0.67
CA ASN A 113 12.36 -25.32 0.64
C ASN A 113 12.52 -26.35 -0.49
N ILE A 114 11.46 -27.12 -0.80
CA ILE A 114 11.46 -28.06 -1.93
C ILE A 114 11.60 -27.29 -3.26
N VAL A 115 10.96 -26.13 -3.36
CA VAL A 115 11.10 -25.25 -4.55
C VAL A 115 12.53 -24.76 -4.66
N SER A 116 13.11 -24.28 -3.55
CA SER A 116 14.50 -23.82 -3.50
C SER A 116 15.48 -24.93 -3.94
N ASP A 117 15.33 -26.13 -3.37
CA ASP A 117 16.21 -27.27 -3.69
C ASP A 117 16.09 -27.70 -5.16
N SER A 118 14.86 -27.63 -5.72
CA SER A 118 14.60 -28.06 -7.10
C SER A 118 15.02 -27.05 -8.15
N THR A 119 14.98 -25.76 -7.83
CA THR A 119 15.25 -24.66 -8.78
C THR A 119 16.64 -24.06 -8.62
N GLY A 120 17.30 -24.29 -7.47
CA GLY A 120 18.55 -23.62 -7.09
C GLY A 120 18.38 -22.15 -6.69
N ILE A 121 17.14 -21.64 -6.59
CA ILE A 121 16.87 -20.27 -6.16
C ILE A 121 17.02 -20.19 -4.63
N PRO A 122 17.77 -19.22 -4.10
CA PRO A 122 17.92 -19.05 -2.65
C PRO A 122 16.56 -18.91 -1.95
N ILE A 123 16.36 -19.64 -0.86
CA ILE A 123 15.10 -19.65 -0.11
C ILE A 123 14.69 -18.25 0.38
N GLU A 124 15.67 -17.41 0.71
CA GLU A 124 15.45 -16.02 1.14
C GLU A 124 14.80 -15.19 0.04
N LEU A 125 15.21 -15.40 -1.22
CA LEU A 125 14.62 -14.73 -2.37
C LEU A 125 13.19 -15.23 -2.62
N ILE A 126 12.96 -16.53 -2.51
CA ILE A 126 11.62 -17.12 -2.64
C ILE A 126 10.68 -16.56 -1.56
N ARG A 127 11.13 -16.48 -0.31
CA ARG A 127 10.34 -15.88 0.80
C ARG A 127 10.05 -14.41 0.55
N LEU A 128 11.04 -13.66 0.07
CA LEU A 128 10.92 -12.23 -0.23
C LEU A 128 9.89 -11.96 -1.33
N MET A 129 9.86 -12.82 -2.36
CA MET A 129 8.91 -12.74 -3.48
C MET A 129 7.51 -13.28 -3.13
N ASN A 130 7.36 -13.93 -1.97
CA ASN A 130 6.11 -14.54 -1.51
C ASN A 130 5.75 -14.11 -0.07
N PRO A 131 5.70 -12.81 0.24
CA PRO A 131 5.57 -12.32 1.60
C PRO A 131 4.21 -12.63 2.23
N GLN A 132 3.21 -13.00 1.44
CA GLN A 132 1.87 -13.41 1.89
C GLN A 132 1.88 -14.71 2.71
N TYR A 133 2.89 -15.58 2.54
CA TYR A 133 3.02 -16.80 3.32
C TYR A 133 3.77 -16.52 4.62
N LYS A 134 3.13 -16.80 5.76
CA LYS A 134 3.75 -16.65 7.10
C LYS A 134 4.66 -17.81 7.49
N THR A 135 4.59 -18.90 6.73
CA THR A 135 5.40 -20.11 6.90
C THR A 135 5.85 -20.56 5.52
N ASP A 136 6.84 -21.44 5.46
CA ASP A 136 7.32 -21.98 4.18
C ASP A 136 6.35 -22.98 3.51
N GLU A 137 5.13 -23.09 4.01
CA GLU A 137 4.09 -23.95 3.49
C GLU A 137 3.07 -23.16 2.67
N ILE A 138 2.98 -23.46 1.38
CA ILE A 138 1.89 -23.01 0.50
C ILE A 138 0.71 -23.97 0.69
N PRO A 139 -0.47 -23.51 1.13
CA PRO A 139 -1.64 -24.35 1.22
C PRO A 139 -2.16 -24.68 -0.19
N PRO A 140 -2.85 -25.80 -0.38
CA PRO A 140 -3.55 -26.08 -1.62
C PRO A 140 -4.57 -24.97 -1.88
N MET A 141 -4.79 -24.61 -3.15
CA MET A 141 -5.80 -23.62 -3.50
C MET A 141 -7.17 -24.12 -3.00
N THR A 142 -7.68 -23.50 -1.95
CA THR A 142 -9.07 -23.60 -1.59
C THR A 142 -9.85 -22.74 -2.57
N LYS A 143 -10.77 -23.33 -3.34
CA LYS A 143 -11.75 -22.55 -4.10
C LYS A 143 -12.46 -21.65 -3.09
N SER A 144 -12.18 -20.34 -3.12
CA SER A 144 -13.07 -19.38 -2.50
C SER A 144 -14.33 -19.33 -3.35
N TYR A 145 -15.45 -19.69 -2.73
CA TYR A 145 -16.78 -19.49 -3.28
C TYR A 145 -17.15 -18.01 -3.17
#